data_d2ea79d87a31b3c3993c850af61727c2
#
_entry.id   d2ea79d87a31b3c3993c850af61727c2
#
_cell.length_a   1.000
_cell.length_b   1.000
_cell.length_c   1.000
_cell.angle_alpha   90.00
_cell.angle_beta   90.00
_cell.angle_gamma   90.00
#
_symmetry.space_group_name_H-M   'P 1'
#
loop_
_entity.id
_entity.type
_entity.pdbx_description
1 polymer ?
#
loop_
_entity_poly.entity_id
_entity_poly.type
_entity_poly.pdbx_seq_one_letter_code
_entity_poly.pdbx_strand_id
1 'polypeptide(L)'
;YQWLFESEEELLIGWAEFLGKLQPDIITGYNIFGFDDDYIMKRVTKHYLWNEFSCYNRIISEPVRLSMKKLGSSALGDNIFKVITCSGTTSFDLLFHIRNEFKFASYKLDDVAYELVGQRKVDLSPKELFRKCKGTSKDRMDIGVYCIQDCALVGHLVFKLNILVKSFAMANACKVPWWYL
;
A
#
# COMPACT_ATOMS: atom_id res chain seq x y z
N TYR A 1 6.66 9.50 14.89
CA TYR A 1 6.60 8.55 16.01
C TYR A 1 6.84 7.15 15.45
N GLN A 2 7.60 6.32 16.18
CA GLN A 2 7.84 4.90 15.87
C GLN A 2 7.25 4.09 17.01
N TRP A 3 6.39 3.14 16.67
CA TRP A 3 5.82 2.18 17.62
C TRP A 3 6.58 0.87 17.52
N LEU A 4 6.93 0.31 18.65
CA LEU A 4 7.61 -0.98 18.76
C LEU A 4 6.64 -1.95 19.42
N PHE A 5 6.57 -3.15 18.88
CA PHE A 5 5.75 -4.25 19.37
C PHE A 5 6.66 -5.43 19.72
N GLU A 6 6.28 -6.22 20.69
CA GLU A 6 7.07 -7.36 21.14
C GLU A 6 6.82 -8.60 20.27
N SER A 7 5.65 -8.67 19.64
CA SER A 7 5.26 -9.77 18.77
C SER A 7 4.67 -9.28 17.45
N GLU A 8 4.59 -10.19 16.46
CA GLU A 8 3.95 -9.91 15.19
C GLU A 8 2.43 -9.79 15.34
N GLU A 9 1.85 -10.55 16.25
CA GLU A 9 0.43 -10.50 16.60
C GLU A 9 0.05 -9.09 17.09
N GLU A 10 0.80 -8.56 18.03
CA GLU A 10 0.61 -7.20 18.54
C GLU A 10 0.78 -6.14 17.45
N LEU A 11 1.77 -6.32 16.57
CA LEU A 11 1.98 -5.42 15.43
C LEU A 11 0.76 -5.39 14.50
N LEU A 12 0.22 -6.57 14.14
CA LEU A 12 -0.93 -6.68 13.24
C LEU A 12 -2.19 -6.06 13.84
N ILE A 13 -2.45 -6.33 15.13
CA ILE A 13 -3.59 -5.74 15.86
C ILE A 13 -3.39 -4.22 16.00
N GLY A 14 -2.22 -3.78 16.43
CA GLY A 14 -1.90 -2.36 16.60
C GLY A 14 -2.00 -1.57 15.28
N TRP A 15 -1.65 -2.20 14.15
CA TRP A 15 -1.85 -1.61 12.83
C TRP A 15 -3.34 -1.46 12.48
N ALA A 16 -4.15 -2.48 12.74
CA ALA A 16 -5.59 -2.42 12.54
C ALA A 16 -6.26 -1.35 13.42
N GLU A 17 -5.89 -1.29 14.71
CA GLU A 17 -6.36 -0.25 15.63
C GLU A 17 -5.96 1.16 15.17
N PHE A 18 -4.74 1.32 14.67
CA PHE A 18 -4.27 2.59 14.11
C PHE A 18 -5.14 3.03 12.94
N LEU A 19 -5.42 2.14 11.99
CA LEU A 19 -6.30 2.44 10.86
C LEU A 19 -7.74 2.75 11.33
N GLY A 20 -8.23 2.02 12.30
CA GLY A 20 -9.55 2.27 12.90
C GLY A 20 -9.67 3.65 13.58
N LYS A 21 -8.59 4.14 14.18
CA LYS A 21 -8.52 5.50 14.76
C LYS A 21 -8.32 6.58 13.70
N LEU A 22 -7.47 6.31 12.70
CA LEU A 22 -7.14 7.26 11.64
C LEU A 22 -8.29 7.45 10.65
N GLN A 23 -9.03 6.38 10.36
CA GLN A 23 -10.14 6.33 9.40
C GLN A 23 -9.82 7.02 8.06
N PRO A 24 -8.77 6.59 7.34
CA PRO A 24 -8.36 7.25 6.11
C PRO A 24 -9.43 7.10 5.03
N ASP A 25 -9.62 8.15 4.21
CA ASP A 25 -10.49 8.07 3.03
C ASP A 25 -9.84 7.26 1.92
N ILE A 26 -8.51 7.34 1.83
CA ILE A 26 -7.71 6.75 0.77
C ILE A 26 -6.50 6.04 1.38
N ILE A 27 -6.29 4.79 0.97
CA ILE A 27 -5.05 4.04 1.21
C ILE A 27 -4.38 3.83 -0.14
N THR A 28 -3.10 4.17 -0.23
CA THR A 28 -2.33 3.96 -1.44
C THR A 28 -0.92 3.48 -1.11
N GLY A 29 -0.31 2.86 -2.08
CA GLY A 29 1.07 2.43 -2.04
C GLY A 29 1.55 2.04 -3.44
N TYR A 30 2.69 1.41 -3.51
CA TYR A 30 3.30 0.97 -4.74
C TYR A 30 3.34 -0.55 -4.80
N ASN A 31 2.58 -1.17 -5.70
CA ASN A 31 2.42 -2.62 -5.83
C ASN A 31 1.78 -3.30 -4.61
N ILE A 32 0.92 -2.57 -3.90
CA ILE A 32 0.27 -3.09 -2.69
C ILE A 32 -0.68 -4.25 -3.00
N PHE A 33 -1.37 -4.21 -4.14
CA PHE A 33 -2.25 -5.31 -4.57
C PHE A 33 -1.48 -6.55 -5.01
N GLY A 34 -0.24 -6.36 -5.51
CA GLY A 34 0.60 -7.47 -5.94
C GLY A 34 1.37 -8.14 -4.79
N PHE A 35 1.54 -7.46 -3.65
CA PHE A 35 2.37 -7.98 -2.58
C PHE A 35 1.79 -7.74 -1.17
N ASP A 36 1.59 -6.49 -0.77
CA ASP A 36 1.37 -6.12 0.63
C ASP A 36 0.07 -6.68 1.19
N ASP A 37 -1.04 -6.51 0.47
CA ASP A 37 -2.37 -6.96 0.89
C ASP A 37 -2.41 -8.48 1.09
N ASP A 38 -1.91 -9.25 0.13
CA ASP A 38 -1.86 -10.72 0.25
C ASP A 38 -0.92 -11.18 1.36
N TYR A 39 0.21 -10.48 1.54
CA TYR A 39 1.17 -10.77 2.60
C TYR A 39 0.56 -10.54 3.98
N ILE A 40 -0.03 -9.37 4.23
CA ILE A 40 -0.69 -9.04 5.50
C ILE A 40 -1.77 -10.08 5.82
N MET A 41 -2.61 -10.40 4.83
CA MET A 41 -3.67 -11.39 5.03
C MET A 41 -3.17 -12.79 5.35
N LYS A 42 -2.07 -13.23 4.71
CA LYS A 42 -1.42 -14.49 5.05
C LYS A 42 -0.89 -14.49 6.50
N ARG A 43 -0.35 -13.36 6.95
CA ARG A 43 0.14 -13.25 8.33
C ARG A 43 -1.01 -13.26 9.34
N VAL A 44 -2.06 -12.47 9.09
CA VAL A 44 -3.29 -12.46 9.91
C VAL A 44 -3.90 -13.86 10.02
N THR A 45 -3.99 -14.57 8.89
CA THR A 45 -4.52 -15.96 8.88
C THR A 45 -3.63 -16.93 9.65
N LYS A 46 -2.32 -16.81 9.50
CA LYS A 46 -1.35 -17.67 10.20
C LYS A 46 -1.46 -17.55 11.72
N HIS A 47 -1.73 -16.36 12.22
CA HIS A 47 -1.86 -16.06 13.66
C HIS A 47 -3.30 -16.14 14.16
N TYR A 48 -4.27 -16.53 13.31
CA TYR A 48 -5.70 -16.65 13.65
C TYR A 48 -6.34 -15.35 14.17
N LEU A 49 -5.87 -14.20 13.70
CA LEU A 49 -6.25 -12.86 14.19
C LEU A 49 -7.35 -12.19 13.37
N TRP A 50 -8.11 -12.94 12.58
CA TRP A 50 -9.08 -12.36 11.67
C TRP A 50 -10.12 -11.48 12.37
N ASN A 51 -10.64 -11.93 13.50
CA ASN A 51 -11.68 -11.21 14.21
C ASN A 51 -11.19 -9.86 14.73
N GLU A 52 -10.00 -9.82 15.31
CA GLU A 52 -9.37 -8.62 15.86
C GLU A 52 -8.94 -7.68 14.72
N PHE A 53 -8.32 -8.23 13.69
CA PHE A 53 -7.82 -7.48 12.56
C PHE A 53 -8.94 -6.83 11.72
N SER A 54 -10.07 -7.49 11.54
CA SER A 54 -11.14 -7.02 10.65
C SER A 54 -11.99 -5.87 11.21
N CYS A 55 -11.71 -5.39 12.43
CA CYS A 55 -12.51 -4.41 13.15
C CYS A 55 -12.24 -2.94 12.77
N TYR A 56 -11.29 -2.63 11.88
CA TYR A 56 -10.94 -1.24 11.57
C TYR A 56 -11.82 -0.56 10.51
N ASN A 57 -12.94 -1.18 10.15
CA ASN A 57 -13.86 -0.60 9.18
C ASN A 57 -14.58 0.64 9.73
N ARG A 58 -14.90 1.61 8.87
CA ARG A 58 -15.73 2.78 9.23
C ARG A 58 -17.15 2.41 9.60
N ILE A 59 -17.69 1.37 9.00
CA ILE A 59 -19.00 0.82 9.32
C ILE A 59 -18.81 -0.28 10.36
N ILE A 60 -19.17 -0.02 11.61
CA ILE A 60 -18.92 -0.89 12.75
C ILE A 60 -19.51 -2.30 12.57
N SER A 61 -20.63 -2.42 11.84
CA SER A 61 -21.29 -3.70 11.58
C SER A 61 -20.67 -4.52 10.45
N GLU A 62 -19.73 -3.96 9.70
CA GLU A 62 -19.12 -4.62 8.55
C GLU A 62 -17.64 -4.94 8.82
N PRO A 63 -17.23 -6.20 8.74
CA PRO A 63 -15.80 -6.52 8.83
C PRO A 63 -15.09 -6.09 7.54
N VAL A 64 -13.80 -5.80 7.65
CA VAL A 64 -12.91 -5.71 6.50
C VAL A 64 -12.90 -7.03 5.75
N ARG A 65 -12.83 -7.00 4.44
CA ARG A 65 -12.92 -8.20 3.60
C ARG A 65 -11.70 -8.33 2.68
N LEU A 66 -11.32 -9.57 2.41
CA LEU A 66 -10.40 -9.86 1.33
C LEU A 66 -11.22 -10.11 0.07
N SER A 67 -11.09 -9.27 -0.92
CA SER A 67 -11.76 -9.42 -2.22
C SER A 67 -10.76 -9.74 -3.33
N MET A 68 -11.22 -10.48 -4.32
CA MET A 68 -10.46 -10.71 -5.55
C MET A 68 -10.85 -9.63 -6.55
N LYS A 69 -9.89 -8.79 -6.95
CA LYS A 69 -10.06 -7.84 -8.05
C LYS A 69 -9.38 -8.40 -9.29
N LYS A 70 -10.15 -8.51 -10.37
CA LYS A 70 -9.62 -8.79 -11.69
C LYS A 70 -9.22 -7.45 -12.29
N LEU A 71 -7.92 -7.18 -12.34
CA LEU A 71 -7.37 -6.02 -13.00
C LEU A 71 -6.71 -6.53 -14.28
N GLY A 72 -7.38 -6.31 -15.39
CA GLY A 72 -6.91 -6.72 -16.70
C GLY A 72 -6.95 -5.55 -17.66
N SER A 73 -5.89 -5.39 -18.44
CA SER A 73 -5.91 -4.61 -19.65
C SER A 73 -5.40 -5.49 -20.80
N SER A 74 -5.75 -5.15 -22.02
CA SER A 74 -5.23 -5.83 -23.22
C SER A 74 -3.70 -5.90 -23.28
N ALA A 75 -3.01 -5.02 -22.54
CA ALA A 75 -1.55 -4.96 -22.45
C ALA A 75 -0.95 -5.73 -21.28
N LEU A 76 -1.70 -5.96 -20.18
CA LEU A 76 -1.22 -6.55 -18.92
C LEU A 76 -1.72 -7.98 -18.70
N GLY A 77 -2.62 -8.48 -19.55
CA GLY A 77 -3.30 -9.74 -19.31
C GLY A 77 -4.28 -9.70 -18.14
N ASP A 78 -4.96 -10.81 -17.90
CA ASP A 78 -5.89 -10.98 -16.78
C ASP A 78 -5.11 -11.35 -15.51
N ASN A 79 -4.93 -10.40 -14.62
CA ASN A 79 -4.33 -10.64 -13.31
C ASN A 79 -5.41 -10.58 -12.22
N ILE A 80 -5.43 -11.56 -11.34
CA ILE A 80 -6.32 -11.60 -10.18
C ILE A 80 -5.49 -11.20 -8.95
N PHE A 81 -5.86 -10.10 -8.33
CA PHE A 81 -5.23 -9.59 -7.12
C PHE A 81 -6.13 -9.80 -5.90
N LYS A 82 -5.52 -10.08 -4.78
CA LYS A 82 -6.19 -10.11 -3.49
C LYS A 82 -6.04 -8.74 -2.85
N VAL A 83 -7.15 -8.07 -2.63
CA VAL A 83 -7.20 -6.69 -2.15
C VAL A 83 -7.97 -6.63 -0.85
N ILE A 84 -7.43 -5.97 0.14
CA ILE A 84 -8.13 -5.66 1.38
C ILE A 84 -9.14 -4.55 1.09
N THR A 85 -10.43 -4.84 1.30
CA THR A 85 -11.52 -3.89 1.09
C THR A 85 -12.15 -3.49 2.41
N CYS A 86 -12.30 -2.20 2.59
CA CYS A 86 -12.86 -1.57 3.77
C CYS A 86 -13.97 -0.60 3.34
N SER A 87 -15.15 -0.70 3.94
CA SER A 87 -16.26 0.20 3.62
C SER A 87 -15.94 1.63 4.07
N GLY A 88 -16.11 2.60 3.17
CA GLY A 88 -15.77 4.00 3.41
C GLY A 88 -14.29 4.37 3.24
N THR A 89 -13.44 3.41 2.88
CA THR A 89 -12.03 3.64 2.51
C THR A 89 -11.78 3.07 1.13
N THR A 90 -11.12 3.83 0.27
CA THR A 90 -10.77 3.38 -1.08
C THR A 90 -9.27 3.12 -1.16
N SER A 91 -8.90 1.94 -1.65
CA SER A 91 -7.50 1.60 -1.91
C SER A 91 -7.21 1.69 -3.40
N PHE A 92 -6.09 2.31 -3.76
CA PHE A 92 -5.57 2.27 -5.11
C PHE A 92 -4.06 2.01 -5.13
N ASP A 93 -3.62 1.31 -6.16
CA ASP A 93 -2.21 0.97 -6.34
C ASP A 93 -1.58 1.86 -7.40
N LEU A 94 -0.58 2.63 -6.99
CA LEU A 94 0.10 3.59 -7.86
C LEU A 94 0.79 2.93 -9.05
N LEU A 95 1.29 1.70 -8.90
CA LEU A 95 1.94 0.97 -9.98
C LEU A 95 1.02 0.79 -11.20
N PHE A 96 -0.27 0.51 -10.97
CA PHE A 96 -1.22 0.34 -12.08
C PHE A 96 -1.48 1.64 -12.82
N HIS A 97 -1.63 2.76 -12.10
CA HIS A 97 -1.74 4.08 -12.72
C HIS A 97 -0.53 4.41 -13.59
N ILE A 98 0.67 4.19 -13.07
CA ILE A 98 1.91 4.47 -13.80
C ILE A 98 2.04 3.59 -15.04
N ARG A 99 1.71 2.29 -14.95
CA ARG A 99 1.75 1.38 -16.10
C ARG A 99 0.76 1.75 -17.20
N ASN A 100 -0.38 2.33 -16.83
CA ASN A 100 -1.39 2.77 -17.79
C ASN A 100 -0.99 4.08 -18.50
N GLU A 101 -0.37 5.02 -17.77
CA GLU A 101 -0.02 6.34 -18.32
C GLU A 101 1.36 6.37 -18.98
N PHE A 102 2.32 5.57 -18.51
CA PHE A 102 3.72 5.65 -18.94
C PHE A 102 4.27 4.31 -19.42
N LYS A 103 5.21 4.38 -20.35
CA LYS A 103 5.97 3.22 -20.83
C LYS A 103 7.42 3.37 -20.41
N PHE A 104 7.80 2.66 -19.35
CA PHE A 104 9.18 2.61 -18.86
C PHE A 104 9.84 1.25 -19.13
N ALA A 105 11.15 1.24 -19.20
CA ALA A 105 11.93 -0.01 -19.28
C ALA A 105 11.87 -0.82 -17.98
N SER A 106 11.68 -0.14 -16.85
CA SER A 106 11.54 -0.75 -15.51
C SER A 106 10.44 -0.05 -14.72
N TYR A 107 9.65 -0.83 -13.99
CA TYR A 107 8.60 -0.31 -13.09
C TYR A 107 8.95 -0.52 -11.62
N LYS A 108 10.23 -0.61 -11.27
CA LYS A 108 10.66 -0.56 -9.88
C LYS A 108 10.45 0.85 -9.34
N LEU A 109 10.06 0.97 -8.07
CA LEU A 109 9.80 2.28 -7.45
C LEU A 109 10.98 3.24 -7.59
N ASP A 110 12.23 2.76 -7.45
CA ASP A 110 13.43 3.58 -7.60
C ASP A 110 13.56 4.17 -9.00
N ASP A 111 13.41 3.35 -10.03
CA ASP A 111 13.55 3.77 -11.43
C ASP A 111 12.45 4.77 -11.80
N VAL A 112 11.20 4.47 -11.41
CA VAL A 112 10.05 5.35 -11.66
C VAL A 112 10.17 6.67 -10.91
N ALA A 113 10.60 6.65 -9.65
CA ALA A 113 10.79 7.86 -8.88
C ALA A 113 11.91 8.72 -9.46
N TYR A 114 13.00 8.11 -9.92
CA TYR A 114 14.07 8.84 -10.58
C TYR A 114 13.59 9.52 -11.89
N GLU A 115 12.90 8.79 -12.74
CA GLU A 115 12.41 9.32 -14.02
C GLU A 115 11.36 10.45 -13.85
N LEU A 116 10.45 10.30 -12.89
CA LEU A 116 9.33 11.23 -12.73
C LEU A 116 9.60 12.37 -11.75
N VAL A 117 10.36 12.11 -10.67
CA VAL A 117 10.56 13.07 -9.56
C VAL A 117 12.02 13.47 -9.42
N GLY A 118 12.95 12.77 -10.08
CA GLY A 118 14.39 13.01 -9.95
C GLY A 118 14.97 12.55 -8.60
N GLN A 119 14.24 11.74 -7.85
CA GLN A 119 14.67 11.24 -6.55
C GLN A 119 14.91 9.73 -6.62
N ARG A 120 15.92 9.27 -5.87
CA ARG A 120 16.21 7.85 -5.71
C ARG A 120 15.90 7.41 -4.29
N LYS A 121 15.55 6.14 -4.14
CA LYS A 121 15.43 5.56 -2.81
C LYS A 121 16.82 5.25 -2.22
N VAL A 122 16.88 5.14 -0.90
CA VAL A 122 18.08 4.59 -0.24
C VAL A 122 18.14 3.10 -0.59
N ASP A 123 19.29 2.67 -1.12
CA ASP A 123 19.46 1.28 -1.47
C ASP A 123 19.73 0.45 -0.20
N LEU A 124 18.80 -0.41 0.14
CA LEU A 124 18.93 -1.37 1.24
C LEU A 124 18.56 -2.76 0.72
N SER A 125 19.55 -3.60 0.58
CA SER A 125 19.31 -4.96 0.09
C SER A 125 18.46 -5.77 1.10
N PRO A 126 17.63 -6.73 0.65
CA PRO A 126 16.85 -7.58 1.55
C PRO A 126 17.69 -8.30 2.60
N LYS A 127 18.91 -8.73 2.24
CA LYS A 127 19.84 -9.38 3.17
C LYS A 127 20.29 -8.43 4.29
N GLU A 128 20.59 -7.18 3.94
CA GLU A 128 20.96 -6.15 4.92
C GLU A 128 19.78 -5.78 5.81
N LEU A 129 18.58 -5.68 5.23
CA LEU A 129 17.36 -5.42 5.98
C LEU A 129 17.12 -6.48 7.05
N PHE A 130 17.18 -7.77 6.68
CA PHE A 130 17.05 -8.87 7.65
C PHE A 130 18.16 -8.89 8.71
N ARG A 131 19.38 -8.53 8.34
CA ARG A 131 20.49 -8.39 9.29
C ARG A 131 20.22 -7.27 10.29
N LYS A 132 19.82 -6.10 9.78
CA LYS A 132 19.51 -4.91 10.61
C LYS A 132 18.29 -5.11 11.51
N CYS A 133 17.28 -5.88 11.09
CA CYS A 133 16.13 -6.21 11.96
C CYS A 133 16.53 -6.91 13.26
N LYS A 134 17.59 -7.73 13.21
CA LYS A 134 18.16 -8.43 14.37
C LYS A 134 19.25 -7.64 15.09
N GLY A 135 19.55 -6.45 14.61
CA GLY A 135 20.66 -5.62 15.09
C GLY A 135 20.29 -4.71 16.27
N THR A 136 21.05 -3.64 16.37
CA THR A 136 20.93 -2.63 17.43
C THR A 136 19.73 -1.71 17.22
N SER A 137 19.42 -0.85 18.19
CA SER A 137 18.40 0.20 18.05
C SER A 137 18.70 1.16 16.89
N LYS A 138 19.99 1.42 16.61
CA LYS A 138 20.41 2.23 15.46
C LYS A 138 20.07 1.53 14.14
N ASP A 139 20.33 0.24 14.03
CA ASP A 139 19.99 -0.53 12.83
C ASP A 139 18.47 -0.52 12.57
N ARG A 140 17.64 -0.65 13.61
CA ARG A 140 16.18 -0.53 13.51
C ARG A 140 15.73 0.87 13.10
N MET A 141 16.41 1.91 13.59
CA MET A 141 16.15 3.28 13.16
C MET A 141 16.46 3.48 11.67
N ASP A 142 17.56 2.93 11.17
CA ASP A 142 17.91 2.99 9.74
C ASP A 142 16.83 2.35 8.86
N ILE A 143 16.24 1.21 9.32
CA ILE A 143 15.11 0.57 8.64
C ILE A 143 13.88 1.50 8.65
N GLY A 144 13.60 2.14 9.78
CA GLY A 144 12.49 3.11 9.89
C GLY A 144 12.64 4.28 8.92
N VAL A 145 13.84 4.85 8.83
CA VAL A 145 14.15 5.93 7.86
C VAL A 145 13.96 5.45 6.43
N TYR A 146 14.45 4.26 6.11
CA TYR A 146 14.26 3.63 4.79
C TYR A 146 12.77 3.50 4.43
N CYS A 147 11.96 2.94 5.34
CA CYS A 147 10.52 2.78 5.11
C CYS A 147 9.80 4.13 4.93
N ILE A 148 10.14 5.13 5.75
CA ILE A 148 9.54 6.47 5.63
C ILE A 148 9.90 7.10 4.28
N GLN A 149 11.12 6.91 3.81
CA GLN A 149 11.56 7.45 2.52
C GLN A 149 10.84 6.78 1.35
N ASP A 150 10.66 5.46 1.37
CA ASP A 150 9.87 4.75 0.36
C ASP A 150 8.42 5.26 0.32
N CYS A 151 7.79 5.47 1.48
CA CYS A 151 6.45 6.07 1.56
C CYS A 151 6.41 7.52 1.05
N ALA A 152 7.44 8.33 1.36
CA ALA A 152 7.53 9.71 0.88
C ALA A 152 7.66 9.77 -0.65
N LEU A 153 8.43 8.87 -1.26
CA LEU A 153 8.53 8.77 -2.73
C LEU A 153 7.17 8.48 -3.38
N VAL A 154 6.40 7.55 -2.80
CA VAL A 154 5.03 7.26 -3.26
C VAL A 154 4.16 8.51 -3.17
N GLY A 155 4.21 9.24 -2.05
CA GLY A 155 3.50 10.52 -1.87
C GLY A 155 3.90 11.56 -2.93
N HIS A 156 5.20 11.75 -3.17
CA HIS A 156 5.70 12.67 -4.20
C HIS A 156 5.20 12.31 -5.60
N LEU A 157 5.16 11.00 -5.94
CA LEU A 157 4.63 10.53 -7.22
C LEU A 157 3.13 10.83 -7.36
N VAL A 158 2.32 10.56 -6.33
CA VAL A 158 0.88 10.85 -6.31
C VAL A 158 0.62 12.34 -6.57
N PHE A 159 1.37 13.22 -5.89
CA PHE A 159 1.24 14.67 -6.07
C PHE A 159 1.76 15.14 -7.42
N LYS A 160 2.93 14.70 -7.85
CA LYS A 160 3.53 15.09 -9.13
C LYS A 160 2.66 14.73 -10.33
N LEU A 161 2.04 13.55 -10.28
CA LEU A 161 1.18 13.07 -11.37
C LEU A 161 -0.26 13.59 -11.27
N ASN A 162 -0.62 14.29 -10.20
CA ASN A 162 -1.98 14.77 -9.92
C ASN A 162 -3.04 13.65 -10.02
N ILE A 163 -2.68 12.43 -9.57
CA ILE A 163 -3.50 11.23 -9.78
C ILE A 163 -4.90 11.41 -9.21
N LEU A 164 -5.01 11.88 -7.97
CA LEU A 164 -6.31 12.04 -7.32
C LEU A 164 -7.20 13.03 -8.08
N VAL A 165 -6.65 14.20 -8.45
CA VAL A 165 -7.40 15.23 -9.17
C VAL A 165 -7.89 14.72 -10.52
N LYS A 166 -7.02 14.05 -11.28
CA LYS A 166 -7.36 13.45 -12.58
C LYS A 166 -8.44 12.38 -12.45
N SER A 167 -8.28 11.47 -11.49
CA SER A 167 -9.22 10.36 -11.27
C SER A 167 -10.60 10.88 -10.83
N PHE A 168 -10.65 11.85 -9.91
CA PHE A 168 -11.92 12.47 -9.51
C PHE A 168 -12.59 13.24 -10.66
N ALA A 169 -11.82 13.98 -11.46
CA ALA A 169 -12.36 14.66 -12.62
C ALA A 169 -12.94 13.67 -13.65
N MET A 170 -12.23 12.56 -13.91
CA MET A 170 -12.71 11.51 -14.79
C MET A 170 -13.98 10.83 -14.25
N ALA A 171 -14.00 10.45 -12.97
CA ALA A 171 -15.17 9.85 -12.35
C ALA A 171 -16.40 10.77 -12.46
N ASN A 172 -16.21 12.07 -12.21
CA ASN A 172 -17.28 13.06 -12.35
C ASN A 172 -17.76 13.22 -13.80
N ALA A 173 -16.85 13.25 -14.75
CA ALA A 173 -17.20 13.33 -16.16
C ALA A 173 -17.96 12.09 -16.65
N CYS A 174 -17.54 10.90 -16.23
CA CYS A 174 -18.18 9.63 -16.56
C CYS A 174 -19.43 9.33 -15.74
N LYS A 175 -19.72 10.11 -14.68
CA LYS A 175 -20.81 9.87 -13.73
C LYS A 175 -20.76 8.50 -13.04
N VAL A 176 -19.54 8.05 -12.73
CA VAL A 176 -19.30 6.78 -12.03
C VAL A 176 -18.60 7.04 -10.69
N PRO A 177 -18.76 6.15 -9.71
CA PRO A 177 -17.98 6.21 -8.49
C PRO A 177 -16.48 6.10 -8.79
N TRP A 178 -15.65 6.78 -8.01
CA TRP A 178 -14.20 6.83 -8.24
C TRP A 178 -13.52 5.45 -8.20
N TRP A 179 -13.98 4.54 -7.34
CA TRP A 179 -13.43 3.17 -7.25
C TRP A 179 -13.72 2.28 -8.47
N TYR A 180 -14.45 2.80 -9.44
CA TYR A 180 -14.74 2.14 -10.73
C TYR A 180 -13.63 2.37 -11.76
N LEU A 181 -12.79 3.38 -11.56
CA LEU A 181 -11.67 3.74 -12.41
C LEU A 181 -10.41 2.99 -11.99
#